data_56e73d84c15e991fd20fcdf77ecccf3c
#
_entry.id   56e73d84c15e991fd20fcdf77ecccf3c
#
_cell.length_a   1.000
_cell.length_b   1.000
_cell.length_c   1.000
_cell.angle_alpha   90.00
_cell.angle_beta   90.00
_cell.angle_gamma   90.00
#
_symmetry.space_group_name_H-M   'P 1'
#
loop_
_entity.id
_entity.type
_entity.pdbx_description
1 polymer ?
#
loop_
_entity_poly.entity_id
_entity_poly.type
_entity_poly.pdbx_seq_one_letter_code
_entity_poly.pdbx_strand_id
1 'polypeptide(L)'
;MKIGYARVSTDGQSVAAQVDQLTEAGAEKVFREKVSRVVTHRRQLKRALNALGEGDVLLVTRLDRLARSTRDPLNTLALIAEKKAGVRSLCDGWADTTTPHGRLMLTVLAGLAEFERELIRARTSEGRARAKANGVKLGRKFKLTPHQRKEALARRDRGETLMDIARTYNVSHSTISRLSA
;
A
#
# COMPACT_ATOMS: atom_id res chain seq x y z
N MET A 1 -2.17 -20.61 17.69
CA MET A 1 -3.28 -20.74 16.71
C MET A 1 -2.73 -20.73 15.29
N LYS A 2 -3.32 -21.49 14.36
CA LYS A 2 -2.97 -21.40 12.92
C LYS A 2 -4.08 -20.69 12.16
N ILE A 3 -3.75 -19.60 11.48
CA ILE A 3 -4.70 -18.76 10.72
C ILE A 3 -4.38 -18.91 9.23
N GLY A 4 -5.36 -19.32 8.44
CA GLY A 4 -5.26 -19.43 6.99
C GLY A 4 -5.62 -18.12 6.27
N TYR A 5 -4.91 -17.81 5.18
CA TYR A 5 -5.29 -16.76 4.26
C TYR A 5 -5.30 -17.29 2.83
N ALA A 6 -6.47 -17.22 2.19
CA ALA A 6 -6.70 -17.63 0.81
C ALA A 6 -7.04 -16.42 -0.06
N ARG A 7 -6.38 -16.29 -1.23
CA ARG A 7 -6.64 -15.21 -2.18
C ARG A 7 -6.77 -15.73 -3.60
N VAL A 8 -7.82 -15.30 -4.29
CA VAL A 8 -7.99 -15.56 -5.74
C VAL A 8 -8.19 -14.25 -6.48
N SER A 9 -7.73 -14.23 -7.74
CA SER A 9 -8.19 -13.28 -8.74
C SER A 9 -9.51 -13.79 -9.34
N THR A 10 -10.27 -12.93 -9.98
CA THR A 10 -11.58 -13.25 -10.60
C THR A 10 -11.54 -14.34 -11.67
N ASP A 11 -10.34 -14.71 -12.15
CA ASP A 11 -10.15 -15.68 -13.21
C ASP A 11 -9.67 -17.04 -12.66
N GLY A 12 -10.57 -17.98 -12.58
CA GLY A 12 -10.32 -19.41 -12.79
C GLY A 12 -9.80 -20.29 -11.66
N GLN A 13 -9.33 -19.78 -10.52
CA GLN A 13 -8.96 -20.66 -9.40
C GLN A 13 -10.01 -20.64 -8.30
N SER A 14 -10.48 -21.82 -7.90
CA SER A 14 -11.43 -21.98 -6.81
C SER A 14 -10.81 -21.54 -5.48
N VAL A 15 -11.44 -20.57 -4.79
CA VAL A 15 -11.11 -20.24 -3.38
C VAL A 15 -11.27 -21.50 -2.53
N ALA A 16 -12.22 -22.36 -2.86
CA ALA A 16 -12.53 -23.57 -2.12
C ALA A 16 -11.30 -24.48 -1.99
N ALA A 17 -10.62 -24.79 -3.09
CA ALA A 17 -9.43 -25.65 -3.06
C ALA A 17 -8.30 -25.10 -2.18
N GLN A 18 -8.09 -23.77 -2.15
CA GLN A 18 -7.11 -23.16 -1.22
C GLN A 18 -7.55 -23.28 0.23
N VAL A 19 -8.85 -23.11 0.48
CA VAL A 19 -9.41 -23.23 1.84
C VAL A 19 -9.25 -24.66 2.34
N ASP A 20 -9.56 -25.66 1.51
CA ASP A 20 -9.44 -27.07 1.86
C ASP A 20 -7.98 -27.41 2.24
N GLN A 21 -7.02 -27.03 1.39
CA GLN A 21 -5.60 -27.20 1.67
C GLN A 21 -5.14 -26.53 2.99
N LEU A 22 -5.61 -25.33 3.26
CA LEU A 22 -5.29 -24.61 4.50
C LEU A 22 -5.91 -25.27 5.73
N THR A 23 -7.14 -25.77 5.60
CA THR A 23 -7.85 -26.49 6.67
C THR A 23 -7.17 -27.83 6.96
N GLU A 24 -6.79 -28.60 5.92
CA GLU A 24 -6.03 -29.83 6.05
C GLU A 24 -4.64 -29.61 6.71
N ALA A 25 -4.01 -28.45 6.44
CA ALA A 25 -2.77 -28.04 7.10
C ALA A 25 -2.96 -27.58 8.56
N GLY A 26 -4.22 -27.61 9.05
CA GLY A 26 -4.59 -27.30 10.42
C GLY A 26 -4.91 -25.84 10.70
N ALA A 27 -5.36 -25.07 9.69
CA ALA A 27 -5.87 -23.72 9.92
C ALA A 27 -7.19 -23.77 10.71
N GLU A 28 -7.21 -23.15 11.87
CA GLU A 28 -8.39 -23.04 12.73
C GLU A 28 -9.40 -22.02 12.21
N LYS A 29 -8.89 -21.02 11.47
CA LYS A 29 -9.70 -19.99 10.85
C LYS A 29 -9.09 -19.59 9.51
N VAL A 30 -9.90 -19.50 8.44
CA VAL A 30 -9.45 -19.11 7.11
C VAL A 30 -10.12 -17.82 6.65
N PHE A 31 -9.31 -16.80 6.37
CA PHE A 31 -9.75 -15.54 5.77
C PHE A 31 -9.67 -15.63 4.24
N ARG A 32 -10.80 -15.42 3.58
CA ARG A 32 -10.95 -15.56 2.12
C ARG A 32 -11.03 -14.20 1.47
N GLU A 33 -10.23 -13.94 0.46
CA GLU A 33 -10.23 -12.68 -0.27
C GLU A 33 -10.39 -12.89 -1.77
N LYS A 34 -11.42 -12.32 -2.34
CA LYS A 34 -11.62 -12.24 -3.79
C LYS A 34 -11.20 -10.85 -4.24
N VAL A 35 -10.12 -10.75 -5.01
CA VAL A 35 -9.55 -9.46 -5.44
C VAL A 35 -9.77 -9.30 -6.93
N SER A 36 -10.53 -8.27 -7.34
CA SER A 36 -10.57 -7.80 -8.72
C SER A 36 -9.35 -6.91 -9.01
N ARG A 37 -8.99 -6.74 -10.29
CA ARG A 37 -7.89 -5.87 -10.74
C ARG A 37 -8.02 -4.41 -10.27
N VAL A 38 -9.25 -3.97 -9.95
CA VAL A 38 -9.59 -2.59 -9.58
C VAL A 38 -9.62 -2.36 -8.07
N VAL A 39 -9.95 -3.39 -7.26
CA VAL A 39 -10.12 -3.23 -5.81
C VAL A 39 -8.78 -3.39 -5.10
N THR A 40 -8.27 -2.29 -4.54
CA THR A 40 -6.96 -2.19 -3.88
C THR A 40 -6.96 -2.63 -2.40
N HIS A 41 -8.12 -2.71 -1.76
CA HIS A 41 -8.22 -2.94 -0.33
C HIS A 41 -8.25 -4.42 0.04
N ARG A 42 -7.19 -4.89 0.72
CA ARG A 42 -7.07 -6.25 1.27
C ARG A 42 -7.67 -6.34 2.67
N ARG A 43 -8.97 -6.22 2.75
CA ARG A 43 -9.67 -6.22 4.04
C ARG A 43 -9.48 -7.52 4.81
N GLN A 44 -9.50 -8.65 4.12
CA GLN A 44 -9.38 -9.96 4.77
C GLN A 44 -7.94 -10.25 5.20
N LEU A 45 -6.93 -9.88 4.41
CA LEU A 45 -5.54 -9.97 4.86
C LEU A 45 -5.32 -9.11 6.12
N LYS A 46 -5.84 -7.88 6.13
CA LYS A 46 -5.73 -7.01 7.31
C LYS A 46 -6.41 -7.61 8.54
N ARG A 47 -7.56 -8.25 8.36
CA ARG A 47 -8.26 -8.97 9.44
C ARG A 47 -7.47 -10.20 9.91
N ALA A 48 -6.87 -10.96 8.98
CA ALA A 48 -6.02 -12.09 9.32
C ALA A 48 -4.79 -11.63 10.13
N LEU A 49 -4.10 -10.58 9.67
CA LEU A 49 -2.96 -10.00 10.38
C LEU A 49 -3.34 -9.47 11.77
N ASN A 50 -4.50 -8.84 11.89
CA ASN A 50 -4.97 -8.33 13.19
C ASN A 50 -5.35 -9.46 14.16
N ALA A 51 -5.74 -10.61 13.65
CA ALA A 51 -6.08 -11.78 14.47
C ALA A 51 -4.85 -12.56 14.95
N LEU A 52 -3.66 -12.30 14.39
CA LEU A 52 -2.42 -12.94 14.82
C LEU A 52 -1.93 -12.37 16.14
N GLY A 53 -1.63 -13.26 17.08
CA GLY A 53 -0.92 -13.02 18.33
C GLY A 53 0.50 -13.61 18.32
N GLU A 54 1.21 -13.43 19.43
CA GLU A 54 2.54 -14.02 19.64
C GLU A 54 2.48 -15.57 19.60
N GLY A 55 3.37 -16.17 18.83
CA GLY A 55 3.42 -17.63 18.64
C GLY A 55 2.40 -18.19 17.63
N ASP A 56 1.50 -17.38 17.09
CA ASP A 56 0.58 -17.79 16.03
C ASP A 56 1.29 -17.98 14.69
N VAL A 57 0.69 -18.73 13.77
CA VAL A 57 1.25 -18.99 12.43
C VAL A 57 0.22 -18.64 11.35
N LEU A 58 0.60 -17.76 10.43
CA LEU A 58 -0.17 -17.49 9.21
C LEU A 58 0.16 -18.55 8.16
N LEU A 59 -0.83 -19.32 7.76
CA LEU A 59 -0.74 -20.30 6.68
C LEU A 59 -1.20 -19.70 5.37
N VAL A 60 -0.43 -19.88 4.30
CA VAL A 60 -0.79 -19.56 2.92
C VAL A 60 -0.48 -20.73 2.02
N THR A 61 -1.21 -20.90 0.94
CA THR A 61 -0.89 -21.95 -0.04
C THR A 61 0.41 -21.66 -0.76
N ARG A 62 0.64 -20.39 -1.12
CA ARG A 62 1.86 -19.90 -1.76
C ARG A 62 2.15 -18.48 -1.27
N LEU A 63 3.43 -18.12 -1.21
CA LEU A 63 3.87 -16.80 -0.74
C LEU A 63 3.35 -15.66 -1.63
N ASP A 64 3.16 -15.91 -2.93
CA ASP A 64 2.59 -14.94 -3.85
C ASP A 64 1.14 -14.56 -3.53
N ARG A 65 0.43 -15.35 -2.72
CA ARG A 65 -0.91 -14.99 -2.21
C ARG A 65 -0.86 -13.79 -1.25
N LEU A 66 0.26 -13.58 -0.57
CA LEU A 66 0.51 -12.38 0.25
C LEU A 66 0.88 -11.16 -0.61
N ALA A 67 1.20 -11.35 -1.89
CA ALA A 67 1.74 -10.33 -2.79
C ALA A 67 0.72 -9.75 -3.76
N ARG A 68 0.83 -8.46 -4.06
CA ARG A 68 0.37 -7.83 -5.31
C ARG A 68 1.55 -7.35 -6.17
N SER A 69 2.67 -7.12 -5.54
CA SER A 69 3.95 -6.77 -6.14
C SER A 69 5.03 -7.50 -5.37
N THR A 70 6.24 -7.54 -5.87
CA THR A 70 7.40 -8.14 -5.18
C THR A 70 7.67 -7.54 -3.80
N ARG A 71 7.18 -6.32 -3.51
CA ARG A 71 7.36 -5.59 -2.23
C ARG A 71 6.31 -5.90 -1.17
N ASP A 72 5.09 -6.22 -1.57
CA ASP A 72 3.97 -6.47 -0.64
C ASP A 72 4.20 -7.64 0.33
N PRO A 73 4.79 -8.79 -0.11
CA PRO A 73 5.04 -9.90 0.80
C PRO A 73 6.00 -9.52 1.92
N LEU A 74 7.06 -8.80 1.59
CA LEU A 74 8.12 -8.46 2.55
C LEU A 74 7.62 -7.52 3.64
N ASN A 75 6.80 -6.52 3.28
CA ASN A 75 6.11 -5.67 4.26
C ASN A 75 5.15 -6.48 5.15
N THR A 76 4.45 -7.45 4.56
CA THR A 76 3.54 -8.32 5.32
C THR A 76 4.30 -9.21 6.27
N LEU A 77 5.44 -9.78 5.82
CA LEU A 77 6.32 -10.60 6.65
C LEU A 77 6.94 -9.81 7.81
N ALA A 78 7.35 -8.56 7.57
CA ALA A 78 7.85 -7.66 8.61
C ALA A 78 6.78 -7.41 9.69
N LEU A 79 5.54 -7.10 9.30
CA LEU A 79 4.42 -6.92 10.23
C LEU A 79 4.10 -8.18 11.05
N ILE A 80 4.26 -9.36 10.45
CA ILE A 80 4.06 -10.64 11.17
C ILE A 80 5.19 -10.88 12.17
N ALA A 81 6.43 -10.56 11.78
CA ALA A 81 7.60 -10.67 12.65
C ALA A 81 7.51 -9.71 13.85
N GLU A 82 7.05 -8.46 13.65
CA GLU A 82 6.80 -7.49 14.73
C GLU A 82 5.81 -8.03 15.77
N LYS A 83 4.84 -8.83 15.33
CA LYS A 83 3.88 -9.53 16.23
C LYS A 83 4.42 -10.79 16.87
N LYS A 84 5.68 -11.15 16.61
CA LYS A 84 6.31 -12.42 17.00
C LYS A 84 5.50 -13.66 16.55
N ALA A 85 4.81 -13.53 15.43
CA ALA A 85 4.06 -14.58 14.77
C ALA A 85 4.89 -15.21 13.63
N GLY A 86 4.53 -16.42 13.23
CA GLY A 86 5.17 -17.13 12.13
C GLY A 86 4.37 -17.05 10.83
N VAL A 87 5.04 -17.42 9.72
CA VAL A 87 4.43 -17.65 8.42
C VAL A 87 4.86 -18.99 7.89
N ARG A 88 3.94 -19.71 7.26
CA ARG A 88 4.26 -20.95 6.54
C ARG A 88 3.52 -21.00 5.22
N SER A 89 4.26 -21.14 4.14
CA SER A 89 3.72 -21.47 2.82
C SER A 89 3.65 -22.98 2.62
N LEU A 90 2.53 -23.49 2.13
CA LEU A 90 2.37 -24.93 1.92
C LEU A 90 3.14 -25.42 0.69
N CYS A 91 3.23 -24.61 -0.36
CA CYS A 91 3.91 -24.98 -1.61
C CYS A 91 5.36 -24.47 -1.68
N ASP A 92 5.74 -23.48 -0.84
CA ASP A 92 7.08 -22.89 -0.85
C ASP A 92 7.83 -23.33 0.42
N GLY A 93 8.47 -24.52 0.41
CA GLY A 93 9.06 -25.13 1.60
C GLY A 93 10.15 -24.30 2.30
N TRP A 94 10.77 -23.36 1.57
CA TRP A 94 11.72 -22.40 2.14
C TRP A 94 11.05 -21.25 2.91
N ALA A 95 9.76 -21.02 2.67
CA ALA A 95 8.98 -19.94 3.28
C ALA A 95 8.23 -20.44 4.52
N ASP A 96 8.96 -20.95 5.50
CA ASP A 96 8.45 -21.42 6.78
C ASP A 96 9.28 -20.85 7.94
N THR A 97 8.78 -19.79 8.57
CA THR A 97 9.46 -19.15 9.72
C THR A 97 9.43 -19.99 10.99
N THR A 98 8.68 -21.08 11.01
CA THR A 98 8.71 -22.00 12.16
C THR A 98 10.02 -22.81 12.21
N THR A 99 10.73 -22.88 11.07
CA THR A 99 12.05 -23.52 10.96
C THR A 99 13.19 -22.49 11.07
N PRO A 100 14.38 -22.85 11.61
CA PRO A 100 15.54 -21.95 11.62
C PRO A 100 15.97 -21.49 10.23
N HIS A 101 15.97 -22.42 9.26
CA HIS A 101 16.32 -22.12 7.87
C HIS A 101 15.34 -21.12 7.22
N GLY A 102 14.04 -21.35 7.35
CA GLY A 102 13.03 -20.44 6.81
C GLY A 102 13.08 -19.06 7.46
N ARG A 103 13.35 -18.98 8.77
CA ARG A 103 13.58 -17.68 9.44
C ARG A 103 14.77 -16.92 8.83
N LEU A 104 15.90 -17.61 8.63
CA LEU A 104 17.08 -17.01 8.01
C LEU A 104 16.75 -16.49 6.60
N MET A 105 16.14 -17.32 5.76
CA MET A 105 15.79 -16.95 4.38
C MET A 105 14.86 -15.72 4.32
N LEU A 106 13.84 -15.70 5.16
CA LEU A 106 12.91 -14.58 5.20
C LEU A 106 13.56 -13.30 5.77
N THR A 107 14.48 -13.42 6.73
CA THR A 107 15.26 -12.29 7.24
C THR A 107 16.14 -11.67 6.14
N VAL A 108 16.82 -12.50 5.36
CA VAL A 108 17.65 -12.05 4.23
C VAL A 108 16.79 -11.32 3.19
N LEU A 109 15.63 -11.89 2.83
CA LEU A 109 14.71 -11.27 1.87
C LEU A 109 14.12 -9.96 2.40
N ALA A 110 13.80 -9.89 3.69
CA ALA A 110 13.32 -8.66 4.32
C ALA A 110 14.38 -7.56 4.28
N GLY A 111 15.64 -7.88 4.61
CA GLY A 111 16.77 -6.96 4.52
C GLY A 111 17.01 -6.46 3.10
N LEU A 112 16.93 -7.35 2.09
CA LEU A 112 17.06 -6.97 0.69
C LEU A 112 15.94 -5.99 0.26
N ALA A 113 14.70 -6.23 0.69
CA ALA A 113 13.59 -5.34 0.39
C ALA A 113 13.73 -3.96 1.04
N GLU A 114 14.27 -3.90 2.24
CA GLU A 114 14.55 -2.62 2.92
C GLU A 114 15.64 -1.86 2.20
N PHE A 115 16.71 -2.52 1.82
CA PHE A 115 17.79 -1.95 1.01
C PHE A 115 17.28 -1.38 -0.33
N GLU A 116 16.46 -2.15 -1.08
CA GLU A 116 15.83 -1.63 -2.30
C GLU A 116 14.95 -0.40 -2.04
N ARG A 117 14.22 -0.37 -0.92
CA ARG A 117 13.38 0.76 -0.53
C ARG A 117 14.22 2.01 -0.26
N GLU A 118 15.35 1.85 0.43
CA GLU A 118 16.28 2.95 0.69
C GLU A 118 16.90 3.49 -0.59
N LEU A 119 17.34 2.62 -1.50
CA LEU A 119 17.85 3.05 -2.80
C LEU A 119 16.84 3.87 -3.60
N ILE A 120 15.57 3.46 -3.59
CA ILE A 120 14.50 4.20 -4.29
C ILE A 120 14.25 5.55 -3.62
N ARG A 121 14.26 5.60 -2.27
CA ARG A 121 14.12 6.85 -1.53
C ARG A 121 15.28 7.80 -1.86
N ALA A 122 16.52 7.32 -1.85
CA ALA A 122 17.69 8.09 -2.19
C ALA A 122 17.57 8.68 -3.61
N ARG A 123 17.36 7.84 -4.63
CA ARG A 123 17.18 8.29 -6.01
C ARG A 123 16.04 9.30 -6.18
N THR A 124 14.92 9.06 -5.48
CA THR A 124 13.76 9.97 -5.56
C THR A 124 14.04 11.30 -4.88
N SER A 125 14.76 11.31 -3.76
CA SER A 125 15.13 12.54 -3.05
C SER A 125 16.11 13.38 -3.88
N GLU A 126 17.10 12.76 -4.49
CA GLU A 126 18.04 13.42 -5.41
C GLU A 126 17.32 14.00 -6.63
N GLY A 127 16.43 13.22 -7.24
CA GLY A 127 15.61 13.68 -8.37
C GLY A 127 14.73 14.87 -8.01
N ARG A 128 14.13 14.87 -6.83
CA ARG A 128 13.34 16.00 -6.32
C ARG A 128 14.21 17.23 -6.04
N ALA A 129 15.38 17.03 -5.44
CA ALA A 129 16.31 18.12 -5.17
C ALA A 129 16.77 18.78 -6.48
N ARG A 130 17.13 17.98 -7.49
CA ARG A 130 17.52 18.46 -8.82
C ARG A 130 16.37 19.20 -9.51
N ALA A 131 15.15 18.66 -9.49
CA ALA A 131 13.98 19.30 -10.05
C ALA A 131 13.68 20.64 -9.37
N LYS A 132 13.82 20.71 -8.04
CA LYS A 132 13.67 21.96 -7.27
C LYS A 132 14.75 22.98 -7.63
N ALA A 133 16.00 22.56 -7.76
CA ALA A 133 17.11 23.43 -8.21
C ALA A 133 16.86 24.00 -9.62
N ASN A 134 16.24 23.22 -10.51
CA ASN A 134 15.83 23.64 -11.84
C ASN A 134 14.50 24.43 -11.87
N GLY A 135 14.00 24.91 -10.72
CA GLY A 135 12.79 25.73 -10.65
C GLY A 135 11.46 24.98 -10.81
N VAL A 136 11.47 23.65 -10.88
CA VAL A 136 10.26 22.84 -11.02
C VAL A 136 9.50 22.87 -9.69
N LYS A 137 8.27 23.41 -9.71
CA LYS A 137 7.36 23.35 -8.56
C LYS A 137 6.81 21.95 -8.40
N LEU A 138 7.20 21.30 -7.31
CA LEU A 138 6.69 19.97 -6.92
C LEU A 138 5.35 20.12 -6.18
N GLY A 139 4.47 19.16 -6.35
CA GLY A 139 3.18 19.11 -5.67
C GLY A 139 1.98 19.18 -6.62
N ARG A 140 0.79 19.41 -6.07
CA ARG A 140 -0.44 19.49 -6.85
C ARG A 140 -0.42 20.73 -7.73
N LYS A 141 -0.70 20.56 -9.02
CA LYS A 141 -0.86 21.70 -9.95
C LYS A 141 -1.95 22.65 -9.45
N PHE A 142 -1.72 23.94 -9.65
CA PHE A 142 -2.74 24.93 -9.34
C PHE A 142 -3.99 24.66 -10.18
N LYS A 143 -5.17 24.86 -9.59
CA LYS A 143 -6.45 24.74 -10.32
C LYS A 143 -6.64 25.87 -11.34
N LEU A 144 -6.12 27.04 -11.00
CA LEU A 144 -6.18 28.23 -11.85
C LEU A 144 -4.91 28.36 -12.68
N THR A 145 -5.06 28.73 -13.96
CA THR A 145 -3.93 29.10 -14.81
C THR A 145 -3.28 30.39 -14.30
N PRO A 146 -2.04 30.74 -14.71
CA PRO A 146 -1.40 31.98 -14.32
C PRO A 146 -2.24 33.21 -14.70
N HIS A 147 -2.89 33.21 -15.88
CA HIS A 147 -3.79 34.27 -16.31
C HIS A 147 -5.01 34.42 -15.41
N GLN A 148 -5.70 33.31 -15.13
CA GLN A 148 -6.87 33.30 -14.23
C GLN A 148 -6.52 33.77 -12.82
N ARG A 149 -5.32 33.40 -12.31
CA ARG A 149 -4.84 33.86 -10.99
C ARG A 149 -4.70 35.40 -10.98
N LYS A 150 -4.05 35.96 -12.00
CA LYS A 150 -3.85 37.39 -12.13
C LYS A 150 -5.20 38.16 -12.25
N GLU A 151 -6.11 37.61 -13.04
CA GLU A 151 -7.46 38.16 -13.18
C GLU A 151 -8.27 38.07 -11.88
N ALA A 152 -8.25 36.93 -11.19
CA ALA A 152 -8.94 36.74 -9.91
C ALA A 152 -8.40 37.72 -8.83
N LEU A 153 -7.10 37.97 -8.81
CA LEU A 153 -6.50 38.96 -7.92
C LEU A 153 -7.01 40.37 -8.24
N ALA A 154 -7.00 40.77 -9.52
CA ALA A 154 -7.49 42.08 -9.96
C ALA A 154 -8.99 42.30 -9.67
N ARG A 155 -9.81 41.23 -9.75
CA ARG A 155 -11.24 41.26 -9.38
C ARG A 155 -11.41 41.43 -7.87
N ARG A 156 -10.62 40.74 -7.09
CA ARG A 156 -10.59 40.85 -5.62
C ARG A 156 -10.23 42.27 -5.17
N ASP A 157 -9.22 42.86 -5.81
CA ASP A 157 -8.74 44.22 -5.49
C ASP A 157 -9.75 45.29 -5.88
N ARG A 158 -10.66 45.00 -6.82
CA ARG A 158 -11.82 45.85 -7.19
C ARG A 158 -13.01 45.67 -6.23
N GLY A 159 -12.89 44.86 -5.18
CA GLY A 159 -13.94 44.67 -4.17
C GLY A 159 -14.98 43.61 -4.50
N GLU A 160 -14.78 42.80 -5.54
CA GLU A 160 -15.69 41.71 -5.87
C GLU A 160 -15.63 40.59 -4.82
N THR A 161 -16.77 39.95 -4.52
CA THR A 161 -16.82 38.96 -3.44
C THR A 161 -16.02 37.72 -3.81
N LEU A 162 -15.34 37.12 -2.82
CA LEU A 162 -14.57 35.89 -3.00
C LEU A 162 -15.45 34.73 -3.51
N MET A 163 -16.75 34.77 -3.19
CA MET A 163 -17.69 33.73 -3.61
C MET A 163 -18.03 33.84 -5.10
N ASP A 164 -18.21 35.04 -5.62
CA ASP A 164 -18.54 35.25 -7.02
C ASP A 164 -17.33 34.93 -7.92
N ILE A 165 -16.14 35.39 -7.51
CA ILE A 165 -14.89 35.05 -8.20
C ILE A 165 -14.70 33.52 -8.19
N ALA A 166 -14.90 32.85 -7.04
CA ALA A 166 -14.75 31.40 -6.92
C ALA A 166 -15.73 30.62 -7.81
N ARG A 167 -16.99 31.11 -7.91
CA ARG A 167 -18.02 30.54 -8.77
C ARG A 167 -17.64 30.64 -10.25
N THR A 168 -17.09 31.75 -10.68
CA THR A 168 -16.65 32.00 -12.08
C THR A 168 -15.60 30.95 -12.52
N TYR A 169 -14.68 30.59 -11.64
CA TYR A 169 -13.59 29.66 -11.96
C TYR A 169 -13.83 28.22 -11.46
N ASN A 170 -15.02 27.93 -10.96
CA ASN A 170 -15.37 26.60 -10.38
C ASN A 170 -14.33 26.11 -9.36
N VAL A 171 -13.96 26.98 -8.42
CA VAL A 171 -13.04 26.69 -7.31
C VAL A 171 -13.68 27.06 -5.97
N SER A 172 -13.08 26.64 -4.87
CA SER A 172 -13.57 27.09 -3.56
C SER A 172 -13.15 28.54 -3.26
N HIS A 173 -13.95 29.26 -2.48
CA HIS A 173 -13.61 30.62 -2.03
C HIS A 173 -12.26 30.68 -1.31
N SER A 174 -11.90 29.61 -0.57
CA SER A 174 -10.59 29.48 0.07
C SER A 174 -9.43 29.40 -0.95
N THR A 175 -9.67 28.92 -2.17
CA THR A 175 -8.68 28.97 -3.25
C THR A 175 -8.38 30.40 -3.66
N ILE A 176 -9.42 31.24 -3.78
CA ILE A 176 -9.29 32.67 -4.13
C ILE A 176 -8.64 33.44 -2.98
N SER A 177 -9.08 33.20 -1.74
CA SER A 177 -8.52 33.86 -0.54
C SER A 177 -7.01 33.64 -0.39
N ARG A 178 -6.51 32.44 -0.72
CA ARG A 178 -5.09 32.08 -0.63
C ARG A 178 -4.24 32.51 -1.83
N LEU A 179 -4.82 33.18 -2.82
CA LEU A 179 -4.02 33.72 -3.91
C LEU A 179 -3.14 34.85 -3.39
N SER A 180 -1.86 34.74 -3.61
CA SER A 180 -0.85 35.80 -3.44
C SER A 180 -0.37 36.28 -4.80
N ALA A 181 0.02 37.54 -4.87
CA ALA A 181 0.63 38.13 -6.05
C ALA A 181 1.89 37.41 -6.49
#